data_621c430efb1a9cb10a5f8b0b2bbad2c7
#
_entry.id   621c430efb1a9cb10a5f8b0b2bbad2c7
#
_cell.length_a   1.000
_cell.length_b   1.000
_cell.length_c   1.000
_cell.angle_alpha   90.00
_cell.angle_beta   90.00
_cell.angle_gamma   90.00
#
_symmetry.space_group_name_H-M   'P 1'
#
loop_
_entity.id
_entity.type
_entity.pdbx_description
1 polymer ?
#
loop_
_entity_poly.entity_id
_entity_poly.type
_entity_poly.pdbx_seq_one_letter_code
_entity_poly.pdbx_strand_id
1 'polypeptide(L)'
;MIYLDLDDLLHVAARTLGEVQVRDIGLLESALARPQSTAFGEDAYPSMHAKAAALLHSLARNHALVDGNKRLALAGTIAFYGLNGFRLTLSNDDAYDLVMAVSAGELDDVEAITRRLESATAAWP
;
A
#
# COMPACT_ATOMS: atom_id res chain seq x y z
N MET A 1 14.13 -1.56 8.01
CA MET A 1 12.83 -1.50 7.34
C MET A 1 12.07 -2.79 7.59
N ILE A 2 10.83 -2.70 8.07
CA ILE A 2 9.97 -3.84 8.35
C ILE A 2 8.92 -3.93 7.23
N TYR A 3 8.82 -5.10 6.60
CA TYR A 3 7.88 -5.34 5.51
C TYR A 3 6.72 -6.20 5.98
N LEU A 4 5.55 -6.01 5.38
CA LEU A 4 4.42 -6.91 5.56
C LEU A 4 4.70 -8.22 4.81
N ASP A 5 4.40 -9.35 5.44
CA ASP A 5 4.32 -10.63 4.75
C ASP A 5 2.87 -10.96 4.38
N LEU A 6 2.66 -12.11 3.74
CA LEU A 6 1.32 -12.50 3.30
C LEU A 6 0.37 -12.68 4.49
N ASP A 7 0.82 -13.31 5.57
CA ASP A 7 0.00 -13.50 6.77
C ASP A 7 -0.40 -12.16 7.38
N ASP A 8 0.51 -11.21 7.44
CA ASP A 8 0.23 -9.84 7.90
C ASP A 8 -0.86 -9.20 7.04
N LEU A 9 -0.72 -9.29 5.72
CA LEU A 9 -1.67 -8.64 4.80
C LEU A 9 -3.06 -9.30 4.88
N LEU A 10 -3.11 -10.63 4.98
CA LEU A 10 -4.38 -11.35 5.13
C LEU A 10 -5.05 -11.00 6.46
N HIS A 11 -4.26 -10.81 7.52
CA HIS A 11 -4.77 -10.37 8.82
C HIS A 11 -5.35 -8.95 8.73
N VAL A 12 -4.65 -8.03 8.07
CA VAL A 12 -5.14 -6.67 7.82
C VAL A 12 -6.44 -6.71 7.02
N ALA A 13 -6.50 -7.54 5.98
CA ALA A 13 -7.70 -7.70 5.16
C ALA A 13 -8.89 -8.20 5.99
N ALA A 14 -8.69 -9.21 6.83
CA ALA A 14 -9.74 -9.76 7.69
C ALA A 14 -10.27 -8.72 8.68
N ARG A 15 -9.37 -7.93 9.29
CA ARG A 15 -9.75 -6.88 10.24
C ARG A 15 -10.46 -5.71 9.56
N THR A 16 -10.12 -5.41 8.33
CA THR A 16 -10.66 -4.27 7.59
C THR A 16 -11.97 -4.60 6.88
N LEU A 17 -12.04 -5.78 6.28
CA LEU A 17 -13.14 -6.17 5.39
C LEU A 17 -14.13 -7.14 6.05
N GLY A 18 -13.74 -7.82 7.12
CA GLY A 18 -14.47 -8.92 7.73
C GLY A 18 -14.33 -10.18 6.89
N GLU A 19 -15.16 -10.38 5.89
CA GLU A 19 -15.04 -11.50 4.96
C GLU A 19 -14.09 -11.15 3.82
N VAL A 20 -13.13 -12.04 3.54
CA VAL A 20 -12.11 -11.85 2.50
C VAL A 20 -12.22 -12.96 1.48
N GLN A 21 -12.40 -12.60 0.22
CA GLN A 21 -12.39 -13.53 -0.89
C GLN A 21 -11.22 -13.18 -1.81
N VAL A 22 -10.19 -14.02 -1.79
CA VAL A 22 -9.01 -13.83 -2.62
C VAL A 22 -9.26 -14.41 -4.01
N ARG A 23 -9.17 -13.57 -5.03
CA ARG A 23 -9.28 -13.98 -6.41
C ARG A 23 -7.96 -14.56 -6.94
N ASP A 24 -6.84 -13.94 -6.55
CA ASP A 24 -5.50 -14.33 -7.00
C ASP A 24 -4.47 -14.03 -5.91
N ILE A 25 -4.03 -15.07 -5.22
CA ILE A 25 -3.05 -14.94 -4.13
C ILE A 25 -1.69 -14.47 -4.66
N GLY A 26 -1.32 -14.82 -5.87
CA GLY A 26 -0.06 -14.38 -6.49
C GLY A 26 0.00 -12.88 -6.67
N LEU A 27 -1.12 -12.21 -6.89
CA LEU A 27 -1.17 -10.75 -6.98
C LEU A 27 -0.96 -10.08 -5.62
N LEU A 28 -1.39 -10.71 -4.51
CA LEU A 28 -1.05 -10.24 -3.17
C LEU A 28 0.44 -10.38 -2.89
N GLU A 29 1.00 -11.54 -3.22
CA GLU A 29 2.43 -11.80 -3.04
C GLU A 29 3.29 -10.86 -3.89
N SER A 30 2.89 -10.60 -5.13
CA SER A 30 3.56 -9.66 -6.02
C SER A 30 3.55 -8.23 -5.45
N ALA A 31 2.41 -7.80 -4.92
CA ALA A 31 2.29 -6.48 -4.28
C ALA A 31 3.23 -6.35 -3.07
N LEU A 32 3.34 -7.40 -2.26
CA LEU A 32 4.22 -7.42 -1.10
C LEU A 32 5.70 -7.46 -1.47
N ALA A 33 6.05 -8.11 -2.56
CA ALA A 33 7.42 -8.22 -3.04
C ALA A 33 7.94 -6.91 -3.65
N ARG A 34 7.05 -6.13 -4.26
CA ARG A 34 7.44 -4.92 -5.00
C ARG A 34 8.22 -3.90 -4.18
N PRO A 35 7.82 -3.53 -2.96
CA PRO A 35 8.60 -2.59 -2.14
C PRO A 35 10.03 -3.03 -1.86
N GLN A 36 10.30 -4.33 -1.91
CA GLN A 36 11.61 -4.93 -1.61
C GLN A 36 12.44 -5.15 -2.87
N SER A 37 11.94 -4.77 -4.05
CA SER A 37 12.59 -5.02 -5.33
C SER A 37 13.91 -4.28 -5.44
N THR A 38 14.86 -4.92 -6.14
CA THR A 38 16.16 -4.32 -6.46
C THR A 38 16.33 -4.26 -7.97
N ALA A 39 17.13 -3.30 -8.42
CA ALA A 39 17.52 -3.17 -9.81
C ALA A 39 19.02 -2.79 -9.83
N PHE A 40 19.81 -3.59 -10.54
CA PHE A 40 21.26 -3.37 -10.66
C PHE A 40 21.96 -3.30 -9.28
N GLY A 41 21.51 -4.13 -8.33
CA GLY A 41 22.09 -4.20 -6.99
C GLY A 41 21.66 -3.11 -6.02
N GLU A 42 20.73 -2.25 -6.42
CA GLU A 42 20.22 -1.18 -5.57
C GLU A 42 18.70 -1.31 -5.41
N ASP A 43 18.16 -0.73 -4.32
CA ASP A 43 16.72 -0.70 -4.11
C ASP A 43 16.02 0.04 -5.26
N ALA A 44 15.01 -0.60 -5.86
CA ALA A 44 14.18 0.05 -6.88
C ALA A 44 13.37 1.21 -6.29
N TYR A 45 12.99 1.08 -5.00
CA TYR A 45 12.24 2.08 -4.25
C TYR A 45 13.05 2.41 -2.98
N PRO A 46 13.97 3.40 -3.03
CA PRO A 46 14.95 3.57 -1.97
C PRO A 46 14.43 4.18 -0.68
N SER A 47 13.38 4.98 -0.72
CA SER A 47 12.81 5.58 0.49
C SER A 47 11.63 4.76 1.00
N MET A 48 11.32 4.92 2.30
CA MET A 48 10.12 4.32 2.89
C MET A 48 8.84 4.77 2.15
N HIS A 49 8.76 6.04 1.79
CA HIS A 49 7.59 6.58 1.08
C HIS A 49 7.47 6.02 -0.33
N ALA A 50 8.58 5.81 -1.02
CA ALA A 50 8.57 5.16 -2.34
C ALA A 50 8.12 3.69 -2.22
N LYS A 51 8.55 2.99 -1.17
CA LYS A 51 8.11 1.62 -0.89
C LYS A 51 6.62 1.56 -0.59
N ALA A 52 6.12 2.48 0.23
CA ALA A 52 4.70 2.60 0.54
C ALA A 52 3.88 2.91 -0.72
N ALA A 53 4.37 3.81 -1.57
CA ALA A 53 3.71 4.16 -2.82
C ALA A 53 3.62 2.96 -3.78
N ALA A 54 4.68 2.17 -3.89
CA ALA A 54 4.69 0.97 -4.71
C ALA A 54 3.70 -0.08 -4.19
N LEU A 55 3.61 -0.25 -2.88
CA LEU A 55 2.65 -1.15 -2.25
C LEU A 55 1.21 -0.69 -2.52
N LEU A 56 0.91 0.57 -2.26
CA LEU A 56 -0.40 1.16 -2.50
C LEU A 56 -0.83 1.00 -3.96
N HIS A 57 0.05 1.35 -4.88
CA HIS A 57 -0.19 1.24 -6.31
C HIS A 57 -0.55 -0.19 -6.71
N SER A 58 0.25 -1.16 -6.31
CA SER A 58 0.00 -2.56 -6.64
C SER A 58 -1.31 -3.07 -6.05
N LEU A 59 -1.57 -2.82 -4.77
CA LEU A 59 -2.80 -3.29 -4.12
C LEU A 59 -4.06 -2.66 -4.73
N ALA A 60 -4.00 -1.39 -5.09
CA ALA A 60 -5.13 -0.69 -5.70
C ALA A 60 -5.39 -1.12 -7.14
N ARG A 61 -4.34 -1.49 -7.89
CA ARG A 61 -4.42 -1.77 -9.33
C ARG A 61 -4.52 -3.24 -9.68
N ASN A 62 -3.99 -4.14 -8.85
CA ASN A 62 -3.87 -5.56 -9.20
C ASN A 62 -5.18 -6.35 -9.11
N HIS A 63 -6.17 -5.88 -8.38
CA HIS A 63 -7.45 -6.56 -8.18
C HIS A 63 -7.28 -8.00 -7.69
N ALA A 64 -6.46 -8.19 -6.65
CA ALA A 64 -6.18 -9.51 -6.07
C ALA A 64 -7.37 -10.11 -5.34
N LEU A 65 -8.27 -9.28 -4.84
CA LEU A 65 -9.51 -9.70 -4.15
C LEU A 65 -10.71 -9.60 -5.08
N VAL A 66 -11.75 -10.37 -4.77
CA VAL A 66 -13.04 -10.22 -5.45
C VAL A 66 -13.64 -8.86 -5.17
N ASP A 67 -13.56 -8.40 -3.92
CA ASP A 67 -14.03 -7.08 -3.49
C ASP A 67 -13.15 -6.55 -2.35
N GLY A 68 -13.10 -5.23 -2.20
CA GLY A 68 -12.37 -4.59 -1.10
C GLY A 68 -10.93 -4.21 -1.42
N ASN A 69 -10.51 -4.26 -2.69
CA ASN A 69 -9.14 -3.94 -3.10
C ASN A 69 -8.70 -2.53 -2.67
N LYS A 70 -9.57 -1.53 -2.83
CA LYS A 70 -9.25 -0.14 -2.45
C LYS A 70 -9.08 0.00 -0.95
N ARG A 71 -9.96 -0.62 -0.16
CA ARG A 71 -9.85 -0.60 1.31
C ARG A 71 -8.60 -1.33 1.78
N LEU A 72 -8.26 -2.46 1.15
CA LEU A 72 -7.03 -3.17 1.48
C LEU A 72 -5.80 -2.35 1.11
N ALA A 73 -5.80 -1.67 -0.03
CA ALA A 73 -4.70 -0.81 -0.44
C ALA A 73 -4.40 0.27 0.60
N LEU A 74 -5.44 0.92 1.10
CA LEU A 74 -5.29 1.95 2.14
C LEU A 74 -4.85 1.32 3.47
N ALA A 75 -5.54 0.28 3.94
CA ALA A 75 -5.25 -0.36 5.22
C ALA A 75 -3.86 -1.00 5.22
N GLY A 76 -3.45 -1.63 4.13
CA GLY A 76 -2.12 -2.22 4.00
C GLY A 76 -1.02 -1.16 4.04
N THR A 77 -1.24 -0.02 3.40
CA THR A 77 -0.30 1.09 3.43
C THR A 77 -0.18 1.68 4.84
N ILE A 78 -1.30 1.86 5.52
CA ILE A 78 -1.32 2.32 6.92
C ILE A 78 -0.56 1.34 7.82
N ALA A 79 -0.78 0.04 7.63
CA ALA A 79 -0.10 -0.99 8.41
C ALA A 79 1.42 -0.99 8.16
N PHE A 80 1.83 -0.85 6.91
CA PHE A 80 3.24 -0.75 6.56
C PHE A 80 3.91 0.44 7.25
N TYR A 81 3.29 1.61 7.19
CA TYR A 81 3.80 2.78 7.89
C TYR A 81 3.84 2.55 9.41
N GLY A 82 2.80 1.97 9.98
CA GLY A 82 2.73 1.70 11.41
C GLY A 82 3.86 0.80 11.90
N LEU A 83 4.21 -0.24 11.15
CA LEU A 83 5.35 -1.10 11.46
C LEU A 83 6.67 -0.35 11.47
N ASN A 84 6.78 0.74 10.74
CA ASN A 84 8.00 1.52 10.59
C ASN A 84 7.96 2.84 11.38
N GLY A 85 6.98 3.00 12.28
CA GLY A 85 6.94 4.13 13.20
C GLY A 85 6.28 5.40 12.66
N PHE A 86 5.46 5.27 11.61
CA PHE A 86 4.81 6.42 10.97
C PHE A 86 3.30 6.22 10.88
N ARG A 87 2.59 7.32 10.71
CA ARG A 87 1.13 7.33 10.51
C ARG A 87 0.76 8.26 9.36
N LEU A 88 -0.33 7.95 8.68
CA LEU A 88 -0.92 8.87 7.72
C LEU A 88 -1.67 9.98 8.45
N THR A 89 -1.51 11.22 7.96
CA THR A 89 -2.16 12.41 8.53
C THR A 89 -3.33 12.89 7.68
N LEU A 90 -3.68 12.15 6.63
CA LEU A 90 -4.82 12.48 5.77
C LEU A 90 -6.13 12.33 6.53
N SER A 91 -7.08 13.21 6.23
CA SER A 91 -8.47 12.98 6.61
C SER A 91 -9.01 11.72 5.91
N ASN A 92 -10.13 11.18 6.42
CA ASN A 92 -10.75 10.02 5.76
C ASN A 92 -11.12 10.33 4.31
N ASP A 93 -11.63 11.53 4.04
CA ASP A 93 -12.00 11.93 2.68
C ASP A 93 -10.78 12.03 1.76
N ASP A 94 -9.70 12.63 2.23
CA ASP A 94 -8.47 12.77 1.44
C ASP A 94 -7.80 11.42 1.20
N ALA A 95 -7.83 10.52 2.18
CA ALA A 95 -7.32 9.15 2.02
C ALA A 95 -8.15 8.38 0.98
N TYR A 96 -9.47 8.52 1.04
CA TYR A 96 -10.37 7.91 0.06
C TYR A 96 -10.08 8.45 -1.35
N ASP A 97 -9.96 9.76 -1.50
CA ASP A 97 -9.69 10.39 -2.79
C ASP A 97 -8.34 9.93 -3.38
N LEU A 98 -7.32 9.78 -2.54
CA LEU A 98 -6.02 9.27 -2.96
C LEU A 98 -6.14 7.85 -3.53
N VAL A 99 -6.76 6.96 -2.79
CA VAL A 99 -6.90 5.56 -3.21
C VAL A 99 -7.77 5.44 -4.46
N MET A 100 -8.83 6.23 -4.56
CA MET A 100 -9.69 6.26 -5.74
C MET A 100 -8.92 6.72 -6.97
N ALA A 101 -8.12 7.77 -6.86
CA ALA A 101 -7.32 8.28 -7.96
C ALA A 101 -6.29 7.24 -8.45
N VAL A 102 -5.63 6.55 -7.51
CA VAL A 102 -4.68 5.47 -7.86
C VAL A 102 -5.41 4.30 -8.52
N SER A 103 -6.52 3.86 -7.93
CA SER A 103 -7.30 2.74 -8.45
C SER A 103 -7.85 2.99 -9.86
N ALA A 104 -8.26 4.22 -10.14
CA ALA A 104 -8.79 4.63 -11.44
C ALA A 104 -7.69 4.89 -12.49
N GLY A 105 -6.43 4.90 -12.10
CA GLY A 105 -5.31 5.20 -12.98
C GLY A 105 -5.09 6.69 -13.24
N GLU A 106 -5.82 7.55 -12.54
CA GLU A 106 -5.62 9.01 -12.64
C GLU A 106 -4.31 9.44 -12.00
N LEU A 107 -3.92 8.80 -10.91
CA LEU A 107 -2.64 8.96 -10.25
C LEU A 107 -1.90 7.63 -10.35
N ASP A 108 -1.12 7.46 -11.41
CA ASP A 108 -0.54 6.17 -11.77
C ASP A 108 1.00 6.14 -11.69
N ASP A 109 1.64 7.27 -11.50
CA ASP A 109 3.09 7.39 -11.35
C ASP A 109 3.48 7.20 -9.89
N VAL A 110 4.34 6.21 -9.61
CA VAL A 110 4.81 5.92 -8.25
C VAL A 110 5.52 7.11 -7.64
N GLU A 111 6.28 7.88 -8.40
CA GLU A 111 6.94 9.08 -7.86
C GLU A 111 5.93 10.13 -7.40
N ALA A 112 4.86 10.33 -8.15
CA ALA A 112 3.79 11.26 -7.77
C ALA A 112 3.05 10.78 -6.51
N ILE A 113 2.78 9.48 -6.40
CA ILE A 113 2.19 8.88 -5.20
C ILE A 113 3.13 9.07 -4.00
N THR A 114 4.42 8.85 -4.21
CA THR A 114 5.46 9.04 -3.18
C THR A 114 5.41 10.46 -2.61
N ARG A 115 5.36 11.47 -3.46
CA ARG A 115 5.29 12.87 -3.01
C ARG A 115 4.02 13.15 -2.21
N ARG A 116 2.89 12.57 -2.61
CA ARG A 116 1.63 12.70 -1.87
C ARG A 116 1.73 12.08 -0.48
N LEU A 117 2.34 10.90 -0.38
CA LEU A 117 2.53 10.22 0.91
C LEU A 117 3.53 10.95 1.80
N GLU A 118 4.63 11.45 1.25
CA GLU A 118 5.61 12.22 2.03
C GLU A 118 4.98 13.41 2.75
N SER A 119 4.11 14.14 2.06
CA SER A 119 3.45 15.32 2.63
C SER A 119 2.31 14.98 3.59
N ALA A 120 1.94 13.71 3.69
CA ALA A 120 0.76 13.24 4.41
C ALA A 120 1.10 12.21 5.50
N THR A 121 2.33 12.20 5.99
CA THR A 121 2.77 11.31 7.06
C THR A 121 3.47 12.08 8.16
N ALA A 122 3.41 11.51 9.36
CA ALA A 122 4.16 12.00 10.52
C ALA A 122 4.66 10.81 11.32
N ALA A 123 5.77 11.00 12.02
CA ALA A 123 6.25 9.98 12.95
C ALA A 123 5.24 9.79 14.09
N TRP A 124 5.10 8.57 14.58
CA TRP A 124 4.40 8.31 15.84
C TRP A 124 5.16 9.00 16.97
N PRO A 125 4.44 9.68 17.87
CA PRO A 125 5.07 10.36 19.02
C PRO A 125 5.71 9.37 20.00
#